data_8b3927cedf3511c766704acc9f68ff19
#
_entry.id   8b3927cedf3511c766704acc9f68ff19
#
_cell.length_a   1.000
_cell.length_b   1.000
_cell.length_c   1.000
_cell.angle_alpha   90.00
_cell.angle_beta   90.00
_cell.angle_gamma   90.00
#
_symmetry.space_group_name_H-M   'P 1'
#
loop_
_entity.id
_entity.type
_entity.pdbx_description
1 polymer ?
#
loop_
_entity_poly.entity_id
_entity_poly.type
_entity_poly.pdbx_seq_one_letter_code
_entity_poly.pdbx_strand_id
1 'polypeptide(L)'
;PEGGKVTNVANIPDLTTPGKKDPVKVTIELPNGKVVTVEIPVTVTSIEDIVKKEGDPITNEDVEKHIPKGVKVISIGDKPTTDIPGERPSIPVVIELPNGIRVTVNIPVIVTPKVTPVVVSVGTPVTPEDVQKHIELPNGWKVTKVGEIPTTTTPGTKPVVPVEIELPDGRKITVDVPVIVTPTVRQIVVPQGTPITPDDVKGHIDLPKEPGWEIVEVGEIPTTIPAGVKPSVKVKIKVPTGEIVEVEVPIIVTPKVTPIVVEVGTPITKEDVIKKVGLPEGWEIVEVGEIPTTETPGTKPVVKVKVKLPDGRIITVEVPVTVTPKSQNGDSTVQIVTEYLDENGNRITSDKEGKHNPIELEGYEFSHSTTDAKGNTLHHYKKVTNPINQEQPSSNDKKE
;
A
#
# COMPACT_ATOMS: atom_id res chain seq x y z
N PRO A 1 -54.14 -47.66 1.81
CA PRO A 1 -55.60 -47.91 1.71
C PRO A 1 -56.23 -48.04 3.11
N GLU A 2 -57.39 -47.52 3.26
CA GLU A 2 -58.13 -47.55 4.52
C GLU A 2 -58.35 -49.02 4.99
N GLY A 3 -57.89 -49.31 6.24
CA GLY A 3 -57.94 -50.66 6.81
C GLY A 3 -56.83 -51.61 6.41
N GLY A 4 -55.89 -51.16 5.59
CA GLY A 4 -54.64 -51.91 5.26
C GLY A 4 -53.70 -51.94 6.43
N LYS A 5 -53.00 -53.08 6.64
CA LYS A 5 -51.99 -53.27 7.69
C LYS A 5 -50.66 -53.50 7.05
N VAL A 6 -49.65 -52.71 7.49
CA VAL A 6 -48.24 -52.92 7.10
C VAL A 6 -47.71 -54.19 7.79
N THR A 7 -47.31 -55.16 7.01
CA THR A 7 -46.85 -56.47 7.51
C THR A 7 -45.35 -56.64 7.41
N ASN A 8 -44.69 -55.93 6.50
CA ASN A 8 -43.23 -55.95 6.35
C ASN A 8 -42.71 -54.66 5.74
N VAL A 9 -41.52 -54.24 6.15
CA VAL A 9 -40.74 -53.18 5.54
C VAL A 9 -39.36 -53.76 5.25
N ALA A 10 -38.96 -53.79 3.97
CA ALA A 10 -37.72 -54.38 3.51
C ALA A 10 -36.92 -53.40 2.68
N ASN A 11 -35.65 -53.69 2.50
CA ASN A 11 -34.70 -52.93 1.69
C ASN A 11 -34.55 -51.45 2.17
N ILE A 12 -34.44 -51.25 3.47
CA ILE A 12 -34.10 -49.92 3.99
C ILE A 12 -32.67 -49.61 3.54
N PRO A 13 -32.46 -48.61 2.67
CA PRO A 13 -31.12 -48.27 2.14
C PRO A 13 -30.26 -47.58 3.19
N ASP A 14 -28.96 -47.57 2.94
CA ASP A 14 -28.03 -46.76 3.69
C ASP A 14 -28.29 -45.25 3.41
N LEU A 15 -28.56 -44.50 4.47
CA LEU A 15 -28.87 -43.06 4.42
C LEU A 15 -27.64 -42.18 4.71
N THR A 16 -26.46 -42.77 4.85
CA THR A 16 -25.23 -42.03 5.20
C THR A 16 -24.62 -41.25 4.02
N THR A 17 -24.97 -41.64 2.80
CA THR A 17 -24.45 -40.96 1.58
C THR A 17 -25.58 -40.32 0.79
N PRO A 18 -25.41 -39.10 0.28
CA PRO A 18 -26.41 -38.45 -0.58
C PRO A 18 -26.63 -39.21 -1.89
N GLY A 19 -27.78 -38.98 -2.48
CA GLY A 19 -28.17 -39.53 -3.79
C GLY A 19 -29.46 -40.32 -3.78
N LYS A 20 -29.87 -40.75 -4.97
CA LYS A 20 -31.06 -41.63 -5.15
C LYS A 20 -30.66 -43.01 -4.63
N LYS A 21 -31.53 -43.57 -3.79
CA LYS A 21 -31.35 -44.90 -3.17
C LYS A 21 -32.29 -45.91 -3.75
N ASP A 22 -32.03 -47.17 -3.48
CA ASP A 22 -32.98 -48.22 -3.76
C ASP A 22 -34.30 -47.99 -3.01
N PRO A 23 -35.45 -48.22 -3.62
CA PRO A 23 -36.75 -47.98 -2.97
C PRO A 23 -36.95 -48.91 -1.80
N VAL A 24 -37.57 -48.39 -0.75
CA VAL A 24 -38.07 -49.20 0.38
C VAL A 24 -39.29 -49.97 -0.06
N LYS A 25 -39.29 -51.28 0.13
CA LYS A 25 -40.46 -52.14 -0.17
C LYS A 25 -41.32 -52.32 1.08
N VAL A 26 -42.56 -51.89 0.97
CA VAL A 26 -43.57 -52.00 2.03
C VAL A 26 -44.62 -52.99 1.62
N THR A 27 -44.77 -54.05 2.40
CA THR A 27 -45.81 -55.05 2.19
C THR A 27 -47.02 -54.71 3.04
N ILE A 28 -48.20 -54.65 2.39
CA ILE A 28 -49.46 -54.26 3.02
C ILE A 28 -50.44 -55.38 2.84
N GLU A 29 -51.07 -55.87 3.91
CA GLU A 29 -52.20 -56.76 3.86
C GLU A 29 -53.45 -55.91 3.87
N LEU A 30 -54.28 -56.12 2.84
CA LEU A 30 -55.59 -55.47 2.70
C LEU A 30 -56.65 -56.16 3.51
N PRO A 31 -57.78 -55.50 3.85
CA PRO A 31 -58.87 -56.10 4.65
C PRO A 31 -59.47 -57.39 4.07
N ASN A 32 -59.31 -57.63 2.79
CA ASN A 32 -59.74 -58.87 2.09
C ASN A 32 -58.66 -59.97 2.11
N GLY A 33 -57.56 -59.80 2.89
CA GLY A 33 -56.46 -60.77 2.96
C GLY A 33 -55.44 -60.74 1.80
N LYS A 34 -55.70 -59.88 0.78
CA LYS A 34 -54.74 -59.70 -0.33
C LYS A 34 -53.51 -58.92 0.12
N VAL A 35 -52.34 -59.40 -0.25
CA VAL A 35 -51.08 -58.75 0.02
C VAL A 35 -50.57 -57.97 -1.21
N VAL A 36 -50.21 -56.70 -1.01
CA VAL A 36 -49.65 -55.86 -2.05
C VAL A 36 -48.34 -55.29 -1.56
N THR A 37 -47.34 -55.15 -2.48
CA THR A 37 -46.04 -54.51 -2.22
C THR A 37 -46.04 -53.14 -2.89
N VAL A 38 -45.68 -52.12 -2.12
CA VAL A 38 -45.52 -50.75 -2.60
C VAL A 38 -44.02 -50.41 -2.50
N GLU A 39 -43.49 -49.81 -3.55
CA GLU A 39 -42.11 -49.29 -3.54
C GLU A 39 -42.14 -47.78 -3.24
N ILE A 40 -41.44 -47.40 -2.19
CA ILE A 40 -41.31 -46.00 -1.78
C ILE A 40 -39.93 -45.49 -2.23
N PRO A 41 -39.88 -44.56 -3.19
CA PRO A 41 -38.62 -44.01 -3.63
C PRO A 41 -37.96 -43.22 -2.50
N VAL A 42 -36.64 -43.38 -2.35
CA VAL A 42 -35.84 -42.70 -1.34
C VAL A 42 -34.71 -41.91 -2.04
N THR A 43 -34.62 -40.66 -1.66
CA THR A 43 -33.49 -39.79 -2.05
C THR A 43 -32.89 -39.16 -0.80
N VAL A 44 -31.60 -39.33 -0.62
CA VAL A 44 -30.84 -38.68 0.48
C VAL A 44 -30.28 -37.40 -0.07
N THR A 45 -30.61 -36.29 0.54
CA THR A 45 -30.09 -34.95 0.19
C THR A 45 -29.08 -34.51 1.24
N SER A 46 -27.90 -34.09 0.82
CA SER A 46 -26.97 -33.42 1.72
C SER A 46 -27.42 -31.98 1.91
N ILE A 47 -27.30 -31.49 3.12
CA ILE A 47 -27.42 -30.07 3.43
C ILE A 47 -26.01 -29.52 3.50
N GLU A 48 -25.72 -28.55 2.65
CA GLU A 48 -24.41 -27.88 2.63
C GLU A 48 -24.27 -26.98 3.87
N ASP A 49 -23.04 -26.84 4.33
CA ASP A 49 -22.71 -25.95 5.43
C ASP A 49 -22.95 -24.49 5.04
N ILE A 50 -23.49 -23.70 5.95
CA ILE A 50 -23.45 -22.24 5.85
C ILE A 50 -22.04 -21.80 6.25
N VAL A 51 -21.30 -21.23 5.31
CA VAL A 51 -19.95 -20.71 5.54
C VAL A 51 -19.99 -19.19 5.55
N LYS A 52 -19.58 -18.59 6.66
CA LYS A 52 -19.54 -17.14 6.87
C LYS A 52 -18.14 -16.68 7.28
N LYS A 53 -17.81 -15.43 6.99
CA LYS A 53 -16.64 -14.77 7.56
C LYS A 53 -16.94 -14.30 8.98
N GLU A 54 -15.89 -14.14 9.78
CA GLU A 54 -16.01 -13.55 11.11
C GLU A 54 -16.71 -12.18 11.04
N GLY A 55 -17.73 -12.01 11.87
CA GLY A 55 -18.52 -10.77 11.94
C GLY A 55 -19.66 -10.65 10.92
N ASP A 56 -19.74 -11.51 9.89
CA ASP A 56 -20.80 -11.48 8.91
C ASP A 56 -22.07 -12.13 9.48
N PRO A 57 -23.20 -11.43 9.63
CA PRO A 57 -24.41 -12.01 10.20
C PRO A 57 -25.03 -13.06 9.29
N ILE A 58 -25.66 -14.06 9.90
CA ILE A 58 -26.45 -15.08 9.18
C ILE A 58 -27.87 -14.58 9.03
N THR A 59 -28.33 -14.43 7.80
CA THR A 59 -29.70 -13.99 7.48
C THR A 59 -30.62 -15.17 7.24
N ASN A 60 -31.95 -14.93 7.25
CA ASN A 60 -32.92 -15.96 6.87
C ASN A 60 -32.70 -16.41 5.42
N GLU A 61 -32.33 -15.50 4.53
CA GLU A 61 -32.06 -15.82 3.14
C GLU A 61 -30.85 -16.79 3.01
N ASP A 62 -29.81 -16.62 3.84
CA ASP A 62 -28.70 -17.56 3.89
C ASP A 62 -29.16 -18.97 4.25
N VAL A 63 -30.03 -19.08 5.23
CA VAL A 63 -30.61 -20.37 5.66
C VAL A 63 -31.47 -20.99 4.55
N GLU A 64 -32.37 -20.21 3.96
CA GLU A 64 -33.31 -20.68 2.93
C GLU A 64 -32.58 -21.17 1.67
N LYS A 65 -31.48 -20.57 1.29
CA LYS A 65 -30.63 -21.01 0.15
C LYS A 65 -30.05 -22.41 0.34
N HIS A 66 -29.90 -22.85 1.58
CA HIS A 66 -29.35 -24.19 1.91
C HIS A 66 -30.45 -25.25 2.06
N ILE A 67 -31.71 -24.86 1.96
CA ILE A 67 -32.85 -25.79 1.99
C ILE A 67 -33.10 -26.33 0.58
N PRO A 68 -33.35 -27.64 0.43
CA PRO A 68 -33.68 -28.24 -0.87
C PRO A 68 -34.91 -27.58 -1.50
N LYS A 69 -34.90 -27.43 -2.81
CA LYS A 69 -36.04 -26.92 -3.57
C LYS A 69 -37.25 -27.83 -3.44
N GLY A 70 -38.44 -27.25 -3.38
CA GLY A 70 -39.73 -27.99 -3.34
C GLY A 70 -40.23 -28.31 -1.95
N VAL A 71 -39.53 -27.87 -0.90
CA VAL A 71 -40.03 -27.95 0.48
C VAL A 71 -40.36 -26.55 0.99
N LYS A 72 -41.29 -26.47 1.93
CA LYS A 72 -41.70 -25.21 2.53
C LYS A 72 -41.01 -25.02 3.88
N VAL A 73 -40.36 -23.87 4.08
CA VAL A 73 -39.80 -23.50 5.38
C VAL A 73 -40.93 -23.03 6.30
N ILE A 74 -41.09 -23.65 7.46
CA ILE A 74 -42.12 -23.33 8.46
C ILE A 74 -41.54 -22.39 9.53
N SER A 75 -40.37 -22.72 10.04
CA SER A 75 -39.67 -21.88 11.01
C SER A 75 -38.16 -22.08 10.95
N ILE A 76 -37.42 -21.02 11.24
CA ILE A 76 -35.97 -21.02 11.36
C ILE A 76 -35.69 -20.79 12.84
N GLY A 77 -34.85 -21.65 13.43
CA GLY A 77 -34.42 -21.53 14.82
C GLY A 77 -33.31 -20.47 15.02
N ASP A 78 -32.77 -20.50 16.21
CA ASP A 78 -31.70 -19.55 16.61
C ASP A 78 -30.48 -19.68 15.73
N LYS A 79 -29.95 -18.53 15.29
CA LYS A 79 -28.73 -18.44 14.52
C LYS A 79 -27.56 -18.18 15.46
N PRO A 80 -26.45 -18.92 15.35
CA PRO A 80 -25.27 -18.65 16.15
C PRO A 80 -24.63 -17.32 15.74
N THR A 81 -23.84 -16.72 16.66
CA THR A 81 -23.00 -15.58 16.36
C THR A 81 -21.82 -16.00 15.48
N THR A 82 -21.32 -15.07 14.69
CA THR A 82 -20.18 -15.28 13.78
C THR A 82 -18.90 -14.56 14.25
N ASP A 83 -18.86 -14.16 15.49
CA ASP A 83 -17.76 -13.42 16.12
C ASP A 83 -16.52 -14.27 16.44
N ILE A 84 -16.66 -15.58 16.39
CA ILE A 84 -15.57 -16.52 16.66
C ILE A 84 -15.44 -17.50 15.50
N PRO A 85 -14.27 -17.61 14.84
CA PRO A 85 -14.01 -18.63 13.82
C PRO A 85 -14.14 -20.05 14.35
N GLY A 86 -14.52 -20.96 13.48
CA GLY A 86 -14.68 -22.36 13.79
C GLY A 86 -16.06 -22.91 13.50
N GLU A 87 -16.31 -24.15 13.90
CA GLU A 87 -17.63 -24.76 13.85
C GLU A 87 -18.55 -24.11 14.88
N ARG A 88 -19.74 -23.78 14.46
CA ARG A 88 -20.76 -23.15 15.31
C ARG A 88 -21.97 -24.08 15.48
N PRO A 89 -22.81 -23.86 16.50
CA PRO A 89 -24.05 -24.60 16.62
C PRO A 89 -24.87 -24.58 15.34
N SER A 90 -25.41 -25.73 14.93
CA SER A 90 -26.27 -25.84 13.77
C SER A 90 -27.60 -25.07 13.96
N ILE A 91 -28.15 -24.60 12.86
CA ILE A 91 -29.47 -23.91 12.86
C ILE A 91 -30.55 -24.94 12.63
N PRO A 92 -31.47 -25.18 13.60
CA PRO A 92 -32.60 -26.05 13.38
C PRO A 92 -33.64 -25.33 12.52
N VAL A 93 -34.08 -25.98 11.46
CA VAL A 93 -35.11 -25.47 10.55
C VAL A 93 -36.23 -26.48 10.43
N VAL A 94 -37.43 -26.06 10.72
CA VAL A 94 -38.63 -26.89 10.50
C VAL A 94 -39.11 -26.68 9.06
N ILE A 95 -39.11 -27.74 8.29
CA ILE A 95 -39.62 -27.77 6.91
C ILE A 95 -40.82 -28.66 6.78
N GLU A 96 -41.70 -28.35 5.83
CA GLU A 96 -42.83 -29.15 5.45
C GLU A 96 -42.61 -29.77 4.08
N LEU A 97 -42.61 -31.08 4.04
CA LEU A 97 -42.45 -31.84 2.81
C LEU A 97 -43.73 -31.75 1.94
N PRO A 98 -43.66 -32.07 0.64
CA PRO A 98 -44.83 -32.02 -0.25
C PRO A 98 -46.02 -32.88 0.22
N ASN A 99 -45.74 -33.89 1.03
CA ASN A 99 -46.79 -34.76 1.64
C ASN A 99 -47.40 -34.20 2.94
N GLY A 100 -47.02 -32.96 3.34
CA GLY A 100 -47.52 -32.32 4.57
C GLY A 100 -46.77 -32.71 5.86
N ILE A 101 -45.81 -33.63 5.79
CA ILE A 101 -45.01 -34.03 6.95
C ILE A 101 -44.01 -32.93 7.29
N ARG A 102 -43.92 -32.58 8.58
CA ARG A 102 -42.92 -31.62 9.08
C ARG A 102 -41.73 -32.35 9.68
N VAL A 103 -40.54 -31.94 9.28
CA VAL A 103 -39.29 -32.46 9.81
C VAL A 103 -38.37 -31.30 10.21
N THR A 104 -37.52 -31.54 11.22
CA THR A 104 -36.48 -30.60 11.58
C THR A 104 -35.18 -31.04 10.92
N VAL A 105 -34.58 -30.13 10.18
CA VAL A 105 -33.24 -30.29 9.63
C VAL A 105 -32.27 -29.34 10.33
N ASN A 106 -31.07 -29.80 10.60
CA ASN A 106 -30.04 -29.00 11.23
C ASN A 106 -29.03 -28.58 10.18
N ILE A 107 -28.89 -27.28 9.94
CA ILE A 107 -27.95 -26.73 8.99
C ILE A 107 -26.65 -26.41 9.72
N PRO A 108 -25.56 -27.07 9.40
CA PRO A 108 -24.26 -26.78 10.01
C PRO A 108 -23.77 -25.36 9.64
N VAL A 109 -23.08 -24.75 10.57
CA VAL A 109 -22.50 -23.40 10.39
C VAL A 109 -21.02 -23.44 10.67
N ILE A 110 -20.26 -22.89 9.73
CA ILE A 110 -18.82 -22.72 9.82
C ILE A 110 -18.49 -21.23 9.65
N VAL A 111 -17.75 -20.69 10.61
CA VAL A 111 -17.13 -19.36 10.49
C VAL A 111 -15.68 -19.55 10.07
N THR A 112 -15.33 -18.97 8.92
CA THR A 112 -13.97 -19.11 8.37
C THR A 112 -12.94 -18.49 9.27
N PRO A 113 -11.71 -19.03 9.26
CA PRO A 113 -10.58 -18.42 9.96
C PRO A 113 -10.39 -16.96 9.56
N LYS A 114 -9.90 -16.16 10.49
CA LYS A 114 -9.48 -14.80 10.18
C LYS A 114 -8.31 -14.82 9.21
N VAL A 115 -8.41 -13.99 8.19
CA VAL A 115 -7.39 -13.86 7.15
C VAL A 115 -6.91 -12.42 7.11
N THR A 116 -5.61 -12.23 7.09
CA THR A 116 -4.98 -10.93 6.87
C THR A 116 -4.27 -10.92 5.52
N PRO A 117 -4.16 -9.76 4.83
CA PRO A 117 -3.48 -9.70 3.55
C PRO A 117 -1.99 -9.98 3.67
N VAL A 118 -1.43 -10.64 2.67
CA VAL A 118 0.02 -10.69 2.44
C VAL A 118 0.42 -9.38 1.77
N VAL A 119 1.25 -8.58 2.43
CA VAL A 119 1.75 -7.30 1.92
C VAL A 119 3.26 -7.41 1.68
N VAL A 120 3.66 -7.23 0.45
CA VAL A 120 5.08 -7.32 0.04
C VAL A 120 5.46 -6.18 -0.89
N SER A 121 6.73 -5.88 -0.98
CA SER A 121 7.28 -4.95 -1.97
C SER A 121 7.47 -5.63 -3.33
N VAL A 122 7.58 -4.81 -4.40
CA VAL A 122 7.84 -5.29 -5.76
C VAL A 122 9.08 -6.20 -5.78
N GLY A 123 8.93 -7.35 -6.43
CA GLY A 123 10.00 -8.34 -6.60
C GLY A 123 10.24 -9.25 -5.40
N THR A 124 9.55 -9.05 -4.27
CA THR A 124 9.63 -9.97 -3.13
C THR A 124 8.76 -11.19 -3.40
N PRO A 125 9.34 -12.39 -3.49
CA PRO A 125 8.56 -13.60 -3.73
C PRO A 125 7.67 -13.91 -2.51
N VAL A 126 6.46 -14.41 -2.77
CA VAL A 126 5.53 -14.92 -1.76
C VAL A 126 5.57 -16.44 -1.80
N THR A 127 5.82 -17.08 -0.68
CA THR A 127 5.85 -18.55 -0.56
C THR A 127 4.53 -19.07 -0.01
N PRO A 128 4.22 -20.38 -0.19
CA PRO A 128 3.08 -21.01 0.46
C PRO A 128 3.06 -20.84 1.97
N GLU A 129 4.22 -20.89 2.62
CA GLU A 129 4.36 -20.66 4.06
C GLU A 129 4.00 -19.23 4.45
N ASP A 130 4.36 -18.23 3.62
CA ASP A 130 3.97 -16.84 3.85
C ASP A 130 2.45 -16.69 3.81
N VAL A 131 1.79 -17.33 2.85
CA VAL A 131 0.33 -17.30 2.74
C VAL A 131 -0.33 -17.93 3.98
N GLN A 132 0.17 -19.08 4.44
CA GLN A 132 -0.38 -19.79 5.60
C GLN A 132 -0.27 -18.98 6.89
N LYS A 133 0.80 -18.20 7.08
CA LYS A 133 0.98 -17.33 8.26
C LYS A 133 -0.10 -16.26 8.39
N HIS A 134 -0.78 -15.92 7.32
CA HIS A 134 -1.84 -14.93 7.30
C HIS A 134 -3.23 -15.49 7.58
N ILE A 135 -3.32 -16.77 7.95
CA ILE A 135 -4.55 -17.45 8.34
C ILE A 135 -4.45 -17.87 9.80
N GLU A 136 -5.34 -17.35 10.64
CA GLU A 136 -5.44 -17.74 12.06
C GLU A 136 -6.32 -19.00 12.16
N LEU A 137 -5.70 -20.18 12.05
CA LEU A 137 -6.41 -21.45 12.08
C LEU A 137 -6.98 -21.77 13.47
N PRO A 138 -8.28 -22.17 13.57
CA PRO A 138 -8.79 -22.79 14.78
C PRO A 138 -8.04 -24.08 15.13
N ASN A 139 -8.08 -24.45 16.41
CA ASN A 139 -7.41 -25.65 16.88
C ASN A 139 -7.87 -26.91 16.14
N GLY A 140 -6.91 -27.71 15.69
CA GLY A 140 -7.16 -28.95 14.96
C GLY A 140 -7.47 -28.77 13.45
N TRP A 141 -7.60 -27.56 12.97
CA TRP A 141 -7.73 -27.27 11.53
C TRP A 141 -6.37 -27.22 10.86
N LYS A 142 -6.28 -27.65 9.63
CA LYS A 142 -5.00 -27.69 8.90
C LYS A 142 -5.15 -27.25 7.45
N VAL A 143 -4.14 -26.58 6.92
CA VAL A 143 -4.04 -26.26 5.49
C VAL A 143 -3.66 -27.54 4.74
N THR A 144 -4.43 -27.88 3.73
CA THR A 144 -4.17 -29.05 2.86
C THR A 144 -3.66 -28.65 1.48
N LYS A 145 -3.99 -27.45 1.02
CA LYS A 145 -3.54 -26.97 -0.29
C LYS A 145 -3.50 -25.45 -0.31
N VAL A 146 -2.40 -24.91 -0.83
CA VAL A 146 -2.28 -23.50 -1.20
C VAL A 146 -2.40 -23.40 -2.71
N GLY A 147 -3.30 -22.53 -3.19
CA GLY A 147 -3.52 -22.33 -4.61
C GLY A 147 -2.39 -21.58 -5.31
N GLU A 148 -2.67 -21.11 -6.52
CA GLU A 148 -1.69 -20.37 -7.32
C GLU A 148 -1.34 -19.04 -6.65
N ILE A 149 -0.04 -18.81 -6.49
CA ILE A 149 0.49 -17.58 -5.91
C ILE A 149 0.81 -16.61 -7.06
N PRO A 150 0.27 -15.37 -7.04
CA PRO A 150 0.53 -14.39 -8.08
C PRO A 150 1.99 -13.91 -8.07
N THR A 151 2.45 -13.41 -9.20
CA THR A 151 3.75 -12.74 -9.30
C THR A 151 3.70 -11.38 -8.60
N THR A 152 4.83 -10.93 -8.07
CA THR A 152 4.98 -9.67 -7.36
C THR A 152 5.81 -8.64 -8.14
N THR A 153 5.92 -8.81 -9.45
CA THR A 153 6.76 -7.98 -10.32
C THR A 153 6.21 -6.57 -10.55
N THR A 154 4.94 -6.35 -10.31
CA THR A 154 4.28 -5.05 -10.45
C THR A 154 3.49 -4.69 -9.20
N PRO A 155 3.42 -3.40 -8.81
CA PRO A 155 2.59 -2.96 -7.70
C PRO A 155 1.10 -3.16 -7.98
N GLY A 156 0.31 -3.21 -6.94
CA GLY A 156 -1.15 -3.29 -7.02
C GLY A 156 -1.74 -4.42 -6.21
N THR A 157 -3.07 -4.51 -6.22
CA THR A 157 -3.80 -5.66 -5.71
C THR A 157 -3.64 -6.83 -6.69
N LYS A 158 -3.39 -8.01 -6.14
CA LYS A 158 -3.17 -9.23 -6.93
C LYS A 158 -4.37 -10.16 -6.80
N PRO A 159 -4.51 -11.15 -7.71
CA PRO A 159 -5.47 -12.22 -7.50
C PRO A 159 -5.27 -12.86 -6.13
N VAL A 160 -6.37 -13.15 -5.45
CA VAL A 160 -6.32 -13.82 -4.14
C VAL A 160 -5.73 -15.23 -4.28
N VAL A 161 -5.10 -15.71 -3.22
CA VAL A 161 -4.60 -17.08 -3.15
C VAL A 161 -5.65 -17.93 -2.45
N PRO A 162 -6.35 -18.85 -3.15
CA PRO A 162 -7.28 -19.76 -2.51
C PRO A 162 -6.52 -20.81 -1.72
N VAL A 163 -6.93 -20.99 -0.46
CA VAL A 163 -6.31 -21.95 0.46
C VAL A 163 -7.37 -22.93 0.94
N GLU A 164 -7.14 -24.22 0.68
CA GLU A 164 -7.98 -25.30 1.16
C GLU A 164 -7.60 -25.66 2.59
N ILE A 165 -8.60 -25.71 3.45
CA ILE A 165 -8.46 -26.00 4.87
C ILE A 165 -9.32 -27.20 5.20
N GLU A 166 -8.77 -28.20 5.86
CA GLU A 166 -9.46 -29.38 6.36
C GLU A 166 -9.80 -29.20 7.84
N LEU A 167 -11.07 -29.43 8.16
CA LEU A 167 -11.56 -29.44 9.52
C LEU A 167 -11.25 -30.80 10.20
N PRO A 168 -11.32 -30.89 11.55
CA PRO A 168 -11.05 -32.13 12.26
C PRO A 168 -11.92 -33.33 11.84
N ASP A 169 -13.14 -33.08 11.33
CA ASP A 169 -14.05 -34.11 10.85
C ASP A 169 -13.84 -34.51 9.38
N GLY A 170 -12.83 -33.91 8.72
CA GLY A 170 -12.48 -34.20 7.31
C GLY A 170 -13.21 -33.32 6.29
N ARG A 171 -14.15 -32.47 6.69
CA ARG A 171 -14.75 -31.47 5.79
C ARG A 171 -13.71 -30.46 5.35
N LYS A 172 -13.89 -29.90 4.16
CA LYS A 172 -12.97 -28.93 3.57
C LYS A 172 -13.69 -27.63 3.26
N ILE A 173 -13.01 -26.54 3.54
CA ILE A 173 -13.42 -25.20 3.15
C ILE A 173 -12.28 -24.50 2.39
N THR A 174 -12.61 -23.46 1.65
CA THR A 174 -11.62 -22.61 0.98
C THR A 174 -11.73 -21.21 1.52
N VAL A 175 -10.60 -20.62 1.86
CA VAL A 175 -10.48 -19.19 2.17
C VAL A 175 -9.56 -18.53 1.17
N ASP A 176 -9.83 -17.26 0.89
CA ASP A 176 -9.05 -16.46 -0.04
C ASP A 176 -8.12 -15.53 0.74
N VAL A 177 -6.82 -15.66 0.49
CA VAL A 177 -5.81 -14.79 1.10
C VAL A 177 -5.46 -13.68 0.11
N PRO A 178 -5.76 -12.41 0.43
CA PRO A 178 -5.40 -11.29 -0.43
C PRO A 178 -3.89 -11.11 -0.49
N VAL A 179 -3.39 -10.71 -1.66
CA VAL A 179 -1.99 -10.33 -1.87
C VAL A 179 -1.94 -8.91 -2.39
N ILE A 180 -1.18 -8.07 -1.71
CA ILE A 180 -0.99 -6.67 -2.04
C ILE A 180 0.50 -6.44 -2.25
N VAL A 181 0.86 -5.92 -3.41
CA VAL A 181 2.22 -5.46 -3.70
C VAL A 181 2.25 -3.96 -3.55
N THR A 182 3.04 -3.48 -2.61
CA THR A 182 3.12 -2.05 -2.28
C THR A 182 3.64 -1.22 -3.46
N PRO A 183 3.26 0.07 -3.53
CA PRO A 183 3.78 0.97 -4.55
C PRO A 183 5.30 1.03 -4.55
N THR A 184 5.87 1.29 -5.71
CA THR A 184 7.29 1.59 -5.83
C THR A 184 7.60 2.92 -5.15
N VAL A 185 8.62 2.92 -4.32
CA VAL A 185 9.07 4.10 -3.57
C VAL A 185 10.45 4.50 -4.08
N ARG A 186 10.62 5.79 -4.39
CA ARG A 186 11.90 6.38 -4.76
C ARG A 186 12.48 7.12 -3.58
N GLN A 187 13.79 6.99 -3.39
CA GLN A 187 14.54 7.68 -2.36
C GLN A 187 14.54 9.20 -2.60
N ILE A 188 14.38 9.97 -1.54
CA ILE A 188 14.56 11.43 -1.56
C ILE A 188 16.03 11.73 -1.25
N VAL A 189 16.68 12.44 -2.15
CA VAL A 189 18.04 12.93 -1.97
C VAL A 189 18.04 14.44 -2.11
N VAL A 190 18.34 15.15 -1.03
CA VAL A 190 18.34 16.62 -0.99
C VAL A 190 19.62 17.16 -0.37
N PRO A 191 20.08 18.36 -0.77
CA PRO A 191 21.18 19.05 -0.11
C PRO A 191 20.83 19.45 1.32
N GLN A 192 21.83 19.50 2.18
CA GLN A 192 21.68 19.98 3.55
C GLN A 192 21.01 21.35 3.61
N GLY A 193 19.99 21.48 4.46
CA GLY A 193 19.22 22.70 4.62
C GLY A 193 18.03 22.87 3.66
N THR A 194 17.84 21.97 2.69
CA THR A 194 16.67 21.98 1.81
C THR A 194 15.48 21.35 2.53
N PRO A 195 14.38 22.08 2.75
CA PRO A 195 13.20 21.52 3.40
C PRO A 195 12.55 20.47 2.51
N ILE A 196 12.00 19.43 3.14
CA ILE A 196 11.20 18.39 2.47
C ILE A 196 9.75 18.60 2.88
N THR A 197 8.86 18.73 1.92
CA THR A 197 7.42 18.90 2.14
C THR A 197 6.68 17.56 2.07
N PRO A 198 5.45 17.48 2.62
CA PRO A 198 4.61 16.29 2.41
C PRO A 198 4.37 15.98 0.93
N ASP A 199 4.25 16.99 0.07
CA ASP A 199 4.07 16.79 -1.38
C ASP A 199 5.31 16.21 -2.04
N ASP A 200 6.51 16.58 -1.58
CA ASP A 200 7.76 15.94 -2.04
C ASP A 200 7.76 14.46 -1.71
N VAL A 201 7.35 14.09 -0.50
CA VAL A 201 7.25 12.69 -0.08
C VAL A 201 6.26 11.93 -0.96
N LYS A 202 5.05 12.48 -1.17
CA LYS A 202 4.01 11.89 -2.04
C LYS A 202 4.50 11.71 -3.47
N GLY A 203 5.25 12.67 -4.00
CA GLY A 203 5.83 12.63 -5.34
C GLY A 203 6.87 11.53 -5.56
N HIS A 204 7.38 10.92 -4.49
CA HIS A 204 8.35 9.80 -4.53
C HIS A 204 7.69 8.43 -4.37
N ILE A 205 6.36 8.37 -4.35
CA ILE A 205 5.58 7.14 -4.30
C ILE A 205 4.82 7.00 -5.61
N ASP A 206 5.08 5.95 -6.36
CA ASP A 206 4.40 5.66 -7.61
C ASP A 206 3.19 4.77 -7.34
N LEU A 207 2.04 5.39 -7.08
CA LEU A 207 0.79 4.67 -6.85
C LEU A 207 0.38 3.87 -8.09
N PRO A 208 -0.17 2.66 -7.93
CA PRO A 208 -0.80 1.93 -9.02
C PRO A 208 -1.91 2.75 -9.70
N LYS A 209 -2.08 2.57 -11.00
CA LYS A 209 -3.14 3.26 -11.77
C LYS A 209 -4.54 2.71 -11.50
N GLU A 210 -4.61 1.57 -10.82
CA GLU A 210 -5.86 0.96 -10.36
C GLU A 210 -6.61 1.95 -9.44
N PRO A 211 -7.93 2.15 -9.64
CA PRO A 211 -8.71 3.03 -8.77
C PRO A 211 -8.72 2.55 -7.31
N GLY A 212 -8.76 3.47 -6.37
CA GLY A 212 -8.89 3.18 -4.94
C GLY A 212 -7.59 3.22 -4.15
N TRP A 213 -6.46 3.48 -4.79
CA TRP A 213 -5.19 3.78 -4.11
C TRP A 213 -5.13 5.25 -3.71
N GLU A 214 -4.94 5.52 -2.43
CA GLU A 214 -4.91 6.88 -1.90
C GLU A 214 -3.90 7.00 -0.75
N ILE A 215 -3.05 8.03 -0.78
CA ILE A 215 -2.20 8.38 0.36
C ILE A 215 -3.09 9.09 1.39
N VAL A 216 -3.23 8.48 2.57
CA VAL A 216 -4.10 9.01 3.64
C VAL A 216 -3.34 9.72 4.75
N GLU A 217 -2.06 9.41 4.94
CA GLU A 217 -1.22 10.03 5.95
C GLU A 217 0.25 10.03 5.53
N VAL A 218 0.91 11.16 5.69
CA VAL A 218 2.37 11.29 5.61
C VAL A 218 2.88 11.49 7.04
N GLY A 219 3.77 10.61 7.48
CA GLY A 219 4.33 10.65 8.82
C GLY A 219 5.31 11.79 9.04
N GLU A 220 6.04 11.72 10.14
CA GLU A 220 7.00 12.74 10.52
C GLU A 220 8.14 12.84 9.49
N ILE A 221 8.40 14.06 9.02
CA ILE A 221 9.48 14.35 8.08
C ILE A 221 10.69 14.82 8.89
N PRO A 222 11.85 14.17 8.75
CA PRO A 222 13.05 14.54 9.49
C PRO A 222 13.62 15.88 9.03
N THR A 223 14.39 16.51 9.89
CA THR A 223 15.16 17.71 9.54
C THR A 223 16.26 17.37 8.53
N THR A 224 16.59 18.32 7.67
CA THR A 224 17.64 18.19 6.67
C THR A 224 19.00 18.76 7.14
N ILE A 225 19.17 18.96 8.43
CA ILE A 225 20.39 19.37 9.10
C ILE A 225 20.64 18.42 10.29
N PRO A 226 21.83 17.86 10.44
CA PRO A 226 22.98 17.83 9.51
C PRO A 226 22.77 16.90 8.31
N ALA A 227 23.75 16.86 7.38
CA ALA A 227 23.79 15.86 6.32
C ALA A 227 23.88 14.44 6.90
N GLY A 228 23.40 13.46 6.14
CA GLY A 228 23.42 12.07 6.56
C GLY A 228 22.19 11.29 6.08
N VAL A 229 22.19 10.01 6.39
CA VAL A 229 21.00 9.16 6.24
C VAL A 229 20.02 9.54 7.34
N LYS A 230 18.79 9.85 6.95
CA LYS A 230 17.73 10.23 7.88
C LYS A 230 16.76 9.08 8.13
N PRO A 231 15.99 9.13 9.22
CA PRO A 231 14.85 8.22 9.38
C PRO A 231 13.93 8.30 8.17
N SER A 232 13.48 7.15 7.67
CA SER A 232 12.51 7.09 6.58
C SER A 232 11.18 7.71 7.00
N VAL A 233 10.49 8.34 6.05
CA VAL A 233 9.14 8.85 6.29
C VAL A 233 8.15 7.72 6.06
N LYS A 234 7.37 7.39 7.08
CA LYS A 234 6.29 6.42 7.00
C LYS A 234 5.08 7.04 6.36
N VAL A 235 4.53 6.37 5.36
CA VAL A 235 3.37 6.85 4.62
C VAL A 235 2.29 5.78 4.63
N LYS A 236 1.11 6.12 5.10
CA LYS A 236 -0.06 5.24 5.08
C LYS A 236 -0.84 5.42 3.80
N ILE A 237 -1.13 4.31 3.15
CA ILE A 237 -1.81 4.24 1.87
C ILE A 237 -3.03 3.35 2.01
N LYS A 238 -4.19 3.89 1.64
CA LYS A 238 -5.42 3.11 1.53
C LYS A 238 -5.42 2.38 0.18
N VAL A 239 -5.69 1.09 0.22
CA VAL A 239 -5.79 0.24 -0.97
C VAL A 239 -7.26 0.03 -1.38
N PRO A 240 -7.54 -0.45 -2.62
CA PRO A 240 -8.91 -0.60 -3.11
C PRO A 240 -9.84 -1.44 -2.23
N THR A 241 -9.29 -2.40 -1.48
CA THR A 241 -10.04 -3.24 -0.54
C THR A 241 -10.43 -2.52 0.77
N GLY A 242 -9.96 -1.29 0.97
CA GLY A 242 -10.20 -0.46 2.16
C GLY A 242 -9.16 -0.60 3.26
N GLU A 243 -8.23 -1.53 3.15
CA GLU A 243 -7.14 -1.72 4.09
C GLU A 243 -6.09 -0.61 3.97
N ILE A 244 -5.33 -0.41 5.04
CA ILE A 244 -4.23 0.54 5.10
C ILE A 244 -2.92 -0.23 5.08
N VAL A 245 -2.06 0.08 4.11
CA VAL A 245 -0.68 -0.41 4.05
C VAL A 245 0.28 0.74 4.34
N GLU A 246 1.45 0.41 4.88
CA GLU A 246 2.50 1.39 5.17
C GLU A 246 3.70 1.17 4.26
N VAL A 247 4.22 2.24 3.68
CA VAL A 247 5.49 2.26 2.96
C VAL A 247 6.43 3.25 3.62
N GLU A 248 7.72 3.06 3.43
CA GLU A 248 8.75 3.95 3.97
C GLU A 248 9.49 4.63 2.82
N VAL A 249 9.55 5.96 2.84
CA VAL A 249 10.30 6.77 1.88
C VAL A 249 11.68 7.07 2.48
N PRO A 250 12.76 6.50 1.93
CA PRO A 250 14.11 6.76 2.42
C PRO A 250 14.55 8.18 2.13
N ILE A 251 15.27 8.78 3.07
CA ILE A 251 15.78 10.14 2.95
C ILE A 251 17.28 10.15 3.17
N ILE A 252 17.99 10.73 2.21
CA ILE A 252 19.41 11.05 2.31
C ILE A 252 19.60 12.53 2.14
N VAL A 253 20.28 13.15 3.07
CA VAL A 253 20.70 14.55 3.00
C VAL A 253 22.16 14.59 2.60
N THR A 254 22.43 15.17 1.43
CA THR A 254 23.79 15.25 0.90
C THR A 254 24.63 16.27 1.65
N PRO A 255 25.94 16.06 1.72
CA PRO A 255 26.86 16.98 2.36
C PRO A 255 26.78 18.38 1.76
N LYS A 256 27.10 19.38 2.57
CA LYS A 256 27.26 20.74 2.09
C LYS A 256 28.42 20.80 1.10
N VAL A 257 28.18 21.43 -0.05
CA VAL A 257 29.18 21.62 -1.10
C VAL A 257 29.50 23.11 -1.22
N THR A 258 30.79 23.43 -1.28
CA THR A 258 31.25 24.78 -1.55
C THR A 258 31.64 24.86 -3.03
N PRO A 259 31.17 25.86 -3.80
CA PRO A 259 31.60 26.03 -5.19
C PRO A 259 33.11 26.28 -5.32
N ILE A 260 33.69 25.81 -6.41
CA ILE A 260 35.04 26.13 -6.82
C ILE A 260 34.97 27.39 -7.68
N VAL A 261 35.70 28.41 -7.28
CA VAL A 261 35.86 29.63 -8.06
C VAL A 261 37.38 29.87 -8.26
N VAL A 262 37.82 29.87 -9.53
CA VAL A 262 39.21 30.04 -9.90
C VAL A 262 39.34 31.00 -11.06
N GLU A 263 40.51 31.64 -11.21
CA GLU A 263 40.83 32.47 -12.37
C GLU A 263 41.20 31.62 -13.60
N VAL A 264 41.00 32.20 -14.78
CA VAL A 264 41.40 31.58 -16.05
C VAL A 264 42.85 31.09 -15.98
N GLY A 265 43.06 29.84 -16.40
CA GLY A 265 44.37 29.21 -16.40
C GLY A 265 44.81 28.59 -15.08
N THR A 266 44.02 28.71 -14.01
CA THR A 266 44.29 28.04 -12.74
C THR A 266 43.87 26.60 -12.80
N PRO A 267 44.72 25.59 -12.67
CA PRO A 267 44.32 24.18 -12.70
C PRO A 267 43.54 23.83 -11.46
N ILE A 268 42.52 22.96 -11.64
CA ILE A 268 41.73 22.37 -10.54
C ILE A 268 42.18 20.92 -10.40
N THR A 269 42.58 20.53 -9.20
CA THR A 269 42.95 19.15 -8.89
C THR A 269 41.80 18.38 -8.27
N LYS A 270 41.93 17.04 -8.22
CA LYS A 270 40.96 16.20 -7.51
C LYS A 270 40.86 16.55 -6.02
N GLU A 271 42.02 16.88 -5.41
CA GLU A 271 42.08 17.30 -4.00
C GLU A 271 41.32 18.61 -3.76
N ASP A 272 41.37 19.54 -4.72
CA ASP A 272 40.61 20.79 -4.64
C ASP A 272 39.10 20.51 -4.63
N VAL A 273 38.66 19.57 -5.45
CA VAL A 273 37.24 19.13 -5.49
C VAL A 273 36.84 18.47 -4.17
N ILE A 274 37.66 17.54 -3.67
CA ILE A 274 37.41 16.81 -2.43
C ILE A 274 37.27 17.76 -1.24
N LYS A 275 38.08 18.77 -1.13
CA LYS A 275 38.03 19.78 -0.07
C LYS A 275 36.73 20.60 -0.06
N LYS A 276 35.99 20.65 -1.18
CA LYS A 276 34.74 21.40 -1.31
C LYS A 276 33.52 20.61 -0.85
N VAL A 277 33.68 19.31 -0.59
CA VAL A 277 32.60 18.44 -0.08
C VAL A 277 32.77 18.25 1.42
N GLY A 278 31.82 18.74 2.20
CA GLY A 278 31.82 18.60 3.67
C GLY A 278 31.29 17.23 4.10
N LEU A 279 32.10 16.17 3.97
CA LEU A 279 31.68 14.81 4.25
C LEU A 279 31.28 14.60 5.71
N PRO A 280 30.14 13.95 5.97
CA PRO A 280 29.83 13.40 7.29
C PRO A 280 30.81 12.31 7.71
N GLU A 281 30.91 12.06 9.00
CA GLU A 281 31.75 10.98 9.53
C GLU A 281 31.33 9.61 8.96
N GLY A 282 32.30 8.81 8.57
CA GLY A 282 32.09 7.48 8.00
C GLY A 282 31.71 7.46 6.52
N TRP A 283 31.53 8.61 5.88
CA TRP A 283 31.34 8.70 4.44
C TRP A 283 32.68 8.82 3.70
N GLU A 284 32.76 8.26 2.50
CA GLU A 284 33.99 8.15 1.73
C GLU A 284 33.80 8.60 0.27
N ILE A 285 34.69 9.41 -0.26
CA ILE A 285 34.69 9.69 -1.68
C ILE A 285 35.38 8.53 -2.41
N VAL A 286 34.63 7.91 -3.33
CA VAL A 286 35.10 6.75 -4.12
C VAL A 286 35.52 7.13 -5.53
N GLU A 287 35.00 8.24 -6.07
CA GLU A 287 35.34 8.71 -7.42
C GLU A 287 35.10 10.21 -7.54
N VAL A 288 36.04 10.88 -8.17
CA VAL A 288 35.89 12.26 -8.63
C VAL A 288 35.76 12.21 -10.15
N GLY A 289 34.66 12.75 -10.67
CA GLY A 289 34.38 12.76 -12.09
C GLY A 289 35.30 13.71 -12.89
N GLU A 290 34.89 13.96 -14.12
CA GLU A 290 35.63 14.83 -15.04
C GLU A 290 35.69 16.26 -14.51
N ILE A 291 36.89 16.81 -14.45
CA ILE A 291 37.17 18.19 -14.04
C ILE A 291 37.19 19.05 -15.30
N PRO A 292 36.39 20.12 -15.40
CA PRO A 292 36.38 20.98 -16.59
C PRO A 292 37.66 21.78 -16.73
N THR A 293 37.98 22.19 -17.96
CA THR A 293 39.11 23.06 -18.25
C THR A 293 38.81 24.47 -17.73
N THR A 294 39.88 25.18 -17.35
CA THR A 294 39.80 26.55 -16.84
C THR A 294 40.32 27.60 -17.83
N GLU A 295 40.43 27.24 -19.13
CA GLU A 295 41.01 28.12 -20.16
C GLU A 295 40.14 29.29 -20.55
N THR A 296 38.84 29.19 -20.33
CA THR A 296 37.86 30.25 -20.62
C THR A 296 37.07 30.62 -19.40
N PRO A 297 36.69 31.90 -19.21
CA PRO A 297 35.85 32.31 -18.10
C PRO A 297 34.41 31.81 -18.28
N GLY A 298 33.66 31.74 -17.17
CA GLY A 298 32.26 31.37 -17.14
C GLY A 298 31.94 30.23 -16.19
N THR A 299 30.67 29.89 -16.10
CA THR A 299 30.17 28.73 -15.39
C THR A 299 30.52 27.47 -16.17
N LYS A 300 31.10 26.50 -15.49
CA LYS A 300 31.54 25.23 -16.06
C LYS A 300 30.63 24.11 -15.71
N PRO A 301 30.66 22.95 -16.43
CA PRO A 301 29.99 21.75 -16.00
C PRO A 301 30.38 21.40 -14.57
N VAL A 302 29.40 20.93 -13.78
CA VAL A 302 29.66 20.50 -12.40
C VAL A 302 30.58 19.28 -12.36
N VAL A 303 31.42 19.18 -11.33
CA VAL A 303 32.18 17.97 -11.09
C VAL A 303 31.31 17.00 -10.28
N LYS A 304 31.04 15.83 -10.85
CA LYS A 304 30.29 14.77 -10.17
C LYS A 304 31.22 13.98 -9.26
N VAL A 305 30.88 13.90 -8.00
CA VAL A 305 31.63 13.15 -6.98
C VAL A 305 30.80 12.03 -6.46
N LYS A 306 31.30 10.81 -6.59
CA LYS A 306 30.64 9.63 -6.01
C LYS A 306 31.06 9.46 -4.56
N VAL A 307 30.09 9.38 -3.68
CA VAL A 307 30.29 9.26 -2.24
C VAL A 307 29.65 7.97 -1.77
N LYS A 308 30.41 7.16 -1.04
CA LYS A 308 29.94 5.93 -0.43
C LYS A 308 29.50 6.19 1.00
N LEU A 309 28.29 5.77 1.32
CA LEU A 309 27.70 5.83 2.64
C LEU A 309 28.19 4.66 3.52
N PRO A 310 28.08 4.74 4.85
CA PRO A 310 28.46 3.65 5.75
C PRO A 310 27.74 2.32 5.49
N ASP A 311 26.55 2.36 4.94
CA ASP A 311 25.75 1.19 4.56
C ASP A 311 26.13 0.59 3.18
N GLY A 312 27.14 1.17 2.51
CA GLY A 312 27.63 0.72 1.21
C GLY A 312 26.93 1.35 0.00
N ARG A 313 25.84 2.10 0.17
CA ARG A 313 25.20 2.83 -0.92
C ARG A 313 26.12 3.92 -1.46
N ILE A 314 25.99 4.19 -2.76
CA ILE A 314 26.75 5.24 -3.45
C ILE A 314 25.77 6.29 -3.94
N ILE A 315 26.05 7.55 -3.61
CA ILE A 315 25.31 8.73 -4.10
C ILE A 315 26.25 9.63 -4.89
N THR A 316 25.68 10.49 -5.73
CA THR A 316 26.44 11.51 -6.47
C THR A 316 26.16 12.87 -5.90
N VAL A 317 27.24 13.61 -5.62
CA VAL A 317 27.22 15.01 -5.17
C VAL A 317 27.88 15.86 -6.29
N GLU A 318 27.29 17.01 -6.57
CA GLU A 318 27.77 17.89 -7.65
C GLU A 318 28.48 19.09 -7.06
N VAL A 319 29.73 19.32 -7.52
CA VAL A 319 30.54 20.49 -7.12
C VAL A 319 30.51 21.50 -8.25
N PRO A 320 29.87 22.67 -8.04
CA PRO A 320 29.86 23.75 -9.03
C PRO A 320 31.25 24.35 -9.27
N VAL A 321 31.55 24.69 -10.52
CA VAL A 321 32.82 25.32 -10.92
C VAL A 321 32.51 26.58 -11.70
N THR A 322 33.15 27.67 -11.30
CA THR A 322 33.12 28.95 -12.01
C THR A 322 34.56 29.42 -12.25
N VAL A 323 34.85 29.81 -13.48
CA VAL A 323 36.13 30.39 -13.86
C VAL A 323 35.96 31.89 -14.08
N THR A 324 36.66 32.67 -13.30
CA THR A 324 36.64 34.16 -13.42
C THR A 324 37.70 34.63 -14.43
N PRO A 325 37.52 35.79 -15.06
CA PRO A 325 38.55 36.39 -15.88
C PRO A 325 39.84 36.57 -15.10
N LYS A 326 40.96 36.50 -15.77
CA LYS A 326 42.27 36.77 -15.16
C LYS A 326 42.34 38.24 -14.72
N SER A 327 42.71 38.49 -13.46
CA SER A 327 42.97 39.84 -12.96
C SER A 327 44.10 40.45 -13.76
N GLN A 328 43.82 41.49 -14.55
CA GLN A 328 44.88 42.30 -15.15
C GLN A 328 45.43 43.20 -14.04
N ASN A 329 46.69 42.97 -13.65
CA ASN A 329 47.44 43.91 -12.84
C ASN A 329 47.66 45.19 -13.67
N GLY A 330 46.82 46.19 -13.51
CA GLY A 330 46.92 47.47 -14.16
C GLY A 330 45.52 48.09 -14.37
N ASP A 331 45.01 48.74 -13.34
CA ASP A 331 44.00 49.77 -13.37
C ASP A 331 42.73 49.50 -14.17
N SER A 332 41.89 48.62 -13.63
CA SER A 332 40.45 48.65 -13.71
C SER A 332 39.90 47.70 -12.66
N THR A 333 39.48 48.23 -11.53
CA THR A 333 38.71 47.49 -10.54
C THR A 333 37.41 46.98 -11.22
N VAL A 334 37.39 45.74 -11.66
CA VAL A 334 36.13 45.08 -11.94
C VAL A 334 35.43 44.99 -10.57
N GLN A 335 34.54 45.94 -10.33
CA GLN A 335 33.72 45.91 -9.11
C GLN A 335 32.79 44.71 -9.21
N ILE A 336 33.10 43.65 -8.47
CA ILE A 336 32.20 42.53 -8.28
C ILE A 336 31.02 43.05 -7.49
N VAL A 337 29.81 42.73 -7.94
CA VAL A 337 28.58 43.13 -7.29
C VAL A 337 27.78 41.90 -6.89
N THR A 338 26.88 42.07 -5.91
CA THR A 338 25.86 41.10 -5.56
C THR A 338 24.54 41.62 -6.09
N GLU A 339 23.90 40.82 -6.94
CA GLU A 339 22.60 41.10 -7.55
C GLU A 339 21.52 40.25 -6.89
N TYR A 340 20.29 40.77 -6.80
CA TYR A 340 19.13 40.11 -6.21
C TYR A 340 18.03 40.03 -7.29
N LEU A 341 17.77 38.82 -7.78
CA LEU A 341 16.97 38.60 -8.99
C LEU A 341 15.72 37.79 -8.68
N ASP A 342 14.61 38.10 -9.34
CA ASP A 342 13.42 37.30 -9.34
C ASP A 342 13.57 36.04 -10.24
N GLU A 343 12.56 35.23 -10.30
CA GLU A 343 12.50 34.00 -11.10
C GLU A 343 12.57 34.24 -12.63
N ASN A 344 12.35 35.50 -13.07
CA ASN A 344 12.45 35.92 -14.47
C ASN A 344 13.80 36.61 -14.77
N GLY A 345 14.68 36.70 -13.77
CA GLY A 345 15.97 37.36 -13.89
C GLY A 345 15.94 38.90 -13.77
N ASN A 346 14.80 39.47 -13.30
CA ASN A 346 14.69 40.89 -13.05
C ASN A 346 15.25 41.26 -11.67
N ARG A 347 15.86 42.42 -11.57
CA ARG A 347 16.37 42.93 -10.28
C ARG A 347 15.23 43.29 -9.34
N ILE A 348 15.30 42.77 -8.11
CA ILE A 348 14.32 43.05 -7.06
C ILE A 348 14.73 44.32 -6.27
N THR A 349 16.04 44.48 -6.08
CA THR A 349 16.59 45.63 -5.37
C THR A 349 17.92 46.04 -5.98
N SER A 350 18.53 47.12 -5.50
CA SER A 350 19.83 47.63 -5.98
C SER A 350 20.93 46.62 -5.71
N ASP A 351 21.88 46.55 -6.66
CA ASP A 351 23.09 45.76 -6.51
C ASP A 351 23.94 46.29 -5.35
N LYS A 352 24.65 45.40 -4.69
CA LYS A 352 25.60 45.73 -3.65
C LYS A 352 27.06 45.50 -4.13
N GLU A 353 27.94 46.45 -3.90
CA GLU A 353 29.34 46.27 -4.20
C GLU A 353 29.96 45.16 -3.33
N GLY A 354 30.69 44.26 -3.95
CA GLY A 354 31.30 43.13 -3.30
C GLY A 354 30.40 41.90 -3.19
N LYS A 355 30.87 40.89 -2.47
CA LYS A 355 30.15 39.65 -2.22
C LYS A 355 29.37 39.73 -0.90
N HIS A 356 28.08 39.61 -0.99
CA HIS A 356 27.16 39.65 0.17
C HIS A 356 26.36 38.35 0.30
N ASN A 357 25.88 38.09 1.47
CA ASN A 357 24.90 36.98 1.72
C ASN A 357 23.53 37.38 1.22
N PRO A 358 22.62 36.38 0.96
CA PRO A 358 21.23 36.65 0.70
C PRO A 358 20.60 37.51 1.82
N ILE A 359 19.69 38.38 1.44
CA ILE A 359 18.97 39.27 2.37
C ILE A 359 17.48 38.93 2.37
N GLU A 360 16.77 39.29 3.41
CA GLU A 360 15.32 39.22 3.43
C GLU A 360 14.72 40.29 2.54
N LEU A 361 13.82 39.91 1.62
CA LEU A 361 13.12 40.81 0.71
C LEU A 361 11.63 40.60 0.85
N GLU A 362 10.90 41.68 1.15
CA GLU A 362 9.44 41.61 1.36
C GLU A 362 8.74 41.08 0.10
N GLY A 363 7.91 40.07 0.27
CA GLY A 363 7.17 39.41 -0.83
C GLY A 363 8.00 38.41 -1.66
N TYR A 364 9.22 38.11 -1.23
CA TYR A 364 10.10 37.14 -1.92
C TYR A 364 10.73 36.18 -0.93
N GLU A 365 10.93 34.96 -1.37
CA GLU A 365 11.64 33.88 -0.65
C GLU A 365 12.94 33.55 -1.39
N PHE A 366 14.05 33.49 -0.66
CA PHE A 366 15.35 33.12 -1.24
C PHE A 366 15.32 31.69 -1.76
N SER A 367 15.81 31.48 -2.97
CA SER A 367 15.89 30.18 -3.63
C SER A 367 17.30 29.60 -3.63
N HIS A 368 18.21 30.27 -4.30
CA HIS A 368 19.61 29.83 -4.44
C HIS A 368 20.49 30.97 -4.86
N SER A 369 21.83 30.74 -4.84
CA SER A 369 22.81 31.68 -5.32
C SER A 369 23.62 31.09 -6.47
N THR A 370 23.95 31.92 -7.47
CA THR A 370 24.84 31.58 -8.58
C THR A 370 25.94 32.64 -8.71
N THR A 371 26.92 32.38 -9.55
CA THR A 371 27.97 33.36 -9.89
C THR A 371 28.00 33.48 -11.41
N ASP A 372 28.00 34.72 -11.91
CA ASP A 372 28.09 34.97 -13.36
C ASP A 372 29.56 34.92 -13.87
N ALA A 373 29.70 35.06 -15.20
CA ALA A 373 31.01 35.04 -15.86
C ALA A 373 31.96 36.20 -15.45
N LYS A 374 31.40 37.27 -14.85
CA LYS A 374 32.16 38.42 -14.32
C LYS A 374 32.55 38.25 -12.87
N GLY A 375 32.12 37.16 -12.22
CA GLY A 375 32.34 36.89 -10.81
C GLY A 375 31.32 37.53 -9.86
N ASN A 376 30.26 38.14 -10.38
CA ASN A 376 29.17 38.67 -9.57
C ASN A 376 28.41 37.56 -8.87
N THR A 377 27.95 37.82 -7.67
CA THR A 377 27.07 36.93 -6.93
C THR A 377 25.61 37.25 -7.26
N LEU A 378 24.84 36.29 -7.73
CA LEU A 378 23.45 36.45 -8.05
C LEU A 378 22.63 35.64 -7.06
N HIS A 379 21.79 36.30 -6.28
CA HIS A 379 20.82 35.66 -5.40
C HIS A 379 19.47 35.61 -6.07
N HIS A 380 18.93 34.42 -6.26
CA HIS A 380 17.68 34.17 -6.92
C HIS A 380 16.57 33.98 -5.87
N TYR A 381 15.43 34.61 -6.13
CA TYR A 381 14.26 34.64 -5.27
C TYR A 381 13.00 34.25 -6.02
N LYS A 382 12.07 33.64 -5.32
CA LYS A 382 10.72 33.36 -5.81
C LYS A 382 9.74 34.32 -5.17
N LYS A 383 8.79 34.83 -5.96
CA LYS A 383 7.72 35.68 -5.44
C LYS A 383 6.77 34.85 -4.58
N VAL A 384 6.53 35.29 -3.34
CA VAL A 384 5.56 34.66 -2.44
C VAL A 384 4.20 35.28 -2.74
N THR A 385 3.28 34.49 -3.32
CA THR A 385 1.88 34.88 -3.42
C THR A 385 1.21 34.54 -2.08
N ASN A 386 1.05 35.56 -1.22
CA ASN A 386 0.16 35.42 -0.08
C ASN A 386 -1.26 35.13 -0.59
N PRO A 387 -1.99 34.13 -0.08
CA PRO A 387 -3.41 34.05 -0.36
C PRO A 387 -4.07 35.32 0.19
N ILE A 388 -4.71 36.08 -0.68
CA ILE A 388 -5.48 37.28 -0.36
C ILE A 388 -6.49 36.89 0.72
N ASN A 389 -6.36 37.49 1.90
CA ASN A 389 -7.43 37.54 2.88
C ASN A 389 -8.60 38.25 2.18
N GLN A 390 -9.63 37.50 1.81
CA GLN A 390 -10.90 38.09 1.49
C GLN A 390 -11.47 38.66 2.79
N GLU A 391 -11.32 39.98 2.94
CA GLU A 391 -12.12 40.73 3.88
C GLU A 391 -13.60 40.53 3.55
N GLN A 392 -14.29 39.92 4.46
CA GLN A 392 -15.74 39.85 4.50
C GLN A 392 -16.27 41.26 4.69
N PRO A 393 -17.16 41.79 3.84
CA PRO A 393 -17.73 43.10 4.07
C PRO A 393 -18.65 43.06 5.29
N SER A 394 -18.30 43.85 6.27
CA SER A 394 -19.14 44.16 7.42
C SER A 394 -20.39 44.91 6.95
N SER A 395 -21.54 44.27 6.97
CA SER A 395 -22.82 44.95 6.87
C SER A 395 -23.18 45.54 8.21
N ASN A 396 -22.79 46.80 8.40
CA ASN A 396 -23.51 47.70 9.28
C ASN A 396 -24.57 48.38 8.44
N ASP A 397 -25.81 48.09 8.65
CA ASP A 397 -26.88 49.04 8.46
C ASP A 397 -27.88 48.93 9.59
N LYS A 398 -27.88 50.06 10.30
CA LYS A 398 -28.86 50.46 11.29
C LYS A 398 -30.07 51.05 10.60
N LYS A 399 -31.19 50.95 11.31
CA LYS A 399 -32.43 51.75 11.29
C LYS A 399 -33.53 51.08 10.46
N GLU A 400 -34.69 50.97 10.98
CA GLU A 400 -35.49 51.57 12.05
C GLU A 400 -36.45 50.52 12.60
#